data_f6461e344e139d7c2462af6979620c91
#
_entry.id   f6461e344e139d7c2462af6979620c91
#
_cell.length_a   1.000
_cell.length_b   1.000
_cell.length_c   1.000
_cell.angle_alpha   90.00
_cell.angle_beta   90.00
_cell.angle_gamma   90.00
#
_symmetry.space_group_name_H-M   'P 1'
#
loop_
_entity.id
_entity.type
_entity.pdbx_description
1 polymer ?
#
loop_
_entity_poly.entity_id
_entity_poly.type
_entity_poly.pdbx_seq_one_letter_code
_entity_poly.pdbx_strand_id
1 'polypeptide(L)'
;MEYSLKKAVVTGATGAIGMALLDALIRRGVETLVLCRADSPRSGRIPDHPLIKKVDCPLDRMKDWSPREGDRYDVFFHFAWEGTTGEARNDLPLQTRNVSYTLDAVDLAKRLGCHTFLGAGSQAEYGRVEGKLNAETPTHPENGYGMGKLHAGQMSRMACEQRGIRHIWTRILSVYGPFDTERSLVMSTLRKLRAGEVPQCTAGEQIWDYLYSGDAAGALIALAESGRDGGIYCLGGGCPTPLKDYIFAMREVAAPNGEVALGALPYAQGQVMYLCADLSDLTRDTGFVPTTPFREGIRQTVAWMDRNEQ
;
A
#
# COMPACT_ATOMS: atom_id res chain seq x y z
N MET A 1 -22.90 9.45 16.69
CA MET A 1 -23.19 8.51 15.58
C MET A 1 -21.83 8.13 14.98
N GLU A 2 -21.53 6.85 14.96
CA GLU A 2 -20.32 6.34 14.34
C GLU A 2 -20.41 6.59 12.82
N TYR A 3 -19.41 7.27 12.27
CA TYR A 3 -19.38 7.57 10.85
C TYR A 3 -19.14 6.26 10.08
N SER A 4 -20.02 5.92 9.15
CA SER A 4 -19.89 4.75 8.27
C SER A 4 -19.64 5.20 6.84
N LEU A 5 -18.52 4.77 6.27
CA LEU A 5 -18.12 5.03 4.88
C LEU A 5 -19.18 4.48 3.91
N LYS A 6 -19.68 5.33 3.01
CA LYS A 6 -20.69 4.97 1.99
C LYS A 6 -20.18 5.08 0.57
N LYS A 7 -19.36 6.10 0.29
CA LYS A 7 -18.85 6.39 -1.05
C LYS A 7 -17.37 6.73 -1.01
N ALA A 8 -16.58 6.08 -1.83
CA ALA A 8 -15.13 6.24 -1.87
C ALA A 8 -14.62 6.59 -3.27
N VAL A 9 -13.52 7.32 -3.34
CA VAL A 9 -12.72 7.49 -4.55
C VAL A 9 -11.39 6.78 -4.35
N VAL A 10 -10.93 6.02 -5.34
CA VAL A 10 -9.67 5.28 -5.25
C VAL A 10 -8.82 5.53 -6.49
N THR A 11 -7.57 5.95 -6.29
CA THR A 11 -6.53 5.93 -7.32
C THR A 11 -5.51 4.83 -7.00
N GLY A 12 -4.84 4.26 -8.01
CA GLY A 12 -3.88 3.17 -7.79
C GLY A 12 -4.53 1.83 -7.42
N ALA A 13 -5.77 1.62 -7.81
CA ALA A 13 -6.59 0.46 -7.49
C ALA A 13 -6.04 -0.90 -7.97
N THR A 14 -5.11 -0.93 -8.93
CA THR A 14 -4.65 -2.17 -9.61
C THR A 14 -3.47 -2.88 -8.94
N GLY A 15 -2.91 -2.34 -7.87
CA GLY A 15 -1.87 -2.96 -7.05
C GLY A 15 -2.44 -3.80 -5.92
N ALA A 16 -1.61 -4.53 -5.18
CA ALA A 16 -2.03 -5.41 -4.08
C ALA A 16 -2.95 -4.72 -3.06
N ILE A 17 -2.54 -3.55 -2.57
CA ILE A 17 -3.32 -2.79 -1.58
C ILE A 17 -4.62 -2.26 -2.20
N GLY A 18 -4.55 -1.70 -3.42
CA GLY A 18 -5.72 -1.15 -4.09
C GLY A 18 -6.77 -2.21 -4.42
N MET A 19 -6.35 -3.38 -4.90
CA MET A 19 -7.26 -4.51 -5.17
C MET A 19 -7.90 -5.05 -3.89
N ALA A 20 -7.11 -5.22 -2.82
CA ALA A 20 -7.63 -5.63 -1.52
C ALA A 20 -8.61 -4.61 -0.94
N LEU A 21 -8.33 -3.30 -1.11
CA LEU A 21 -9.25 -2.24 -0.70
C LEU A 21 -10.55 -2.28 -1.49
N LEU A 22 -10.50 -2.44 -2.83
CA LEU A 22 -11.74 -2.56 -3.65
C LEU A 22 -12.59 -3.74 -3.18
N ASP A 23 -11.98 -4.90 -2.95
CA ASP A 23 -12.69 -6.08 -2.46
C ASP A 23 -13.33 -5.82 -1.08
N ALA A 24 -12.62 -5.18 -0.15
CA ALA A 24 -13.16 -4.82 1.15
C ALA A 24 -14.29 -3.78 1.06
N LEU A 25 -14.19 -2.79 0.19
CA LEU A 25 -15.24 -1.78 -0.05
C LEU A 25 -16.50 -2.42 -0.66
N ILE A 26 -16.34 -3.33 -1.62
CA ILE A 26 -17.45 -4.10 -2.20
C ILE A 26 -18.19 -4.89 -1.12
N ARG A 27 -17.46 -5.66 -0.27
CA ARG A 27 -18.07 -6.43 0.82
C ARG A 27 -18.82 -5.57 1.83
N ARG A 28 -18.43 -4.30 1.99
CA ARG A 28 -19.10 -3.34 2.88
C ARG A 28 -20.23 -2.56 2.19
N GLY A 29 -20.50 -2.82 0.91
CA GLY A 29 -21.54 -2.12 0.17
C GLY A 29 -21.20 -0.66 -0.17
N VAL A 30 -19.90 -0.29 -0.25
CA VAL A 30 -19.43 1.07 -0.50
C VAL A 30 -19.37 1.33 -2.01
N GLU A 31 -20.09 2.34 -2.49
CA GLU A 31 -19.98 2.81 -3.86
C GLU A 31 -18.58 3.41 -4.11
N THR A 32 -17.89 2.93 -5.12
CA THR A 32 -16.49 3.32 -5.33
C THR A 32 -16.24 3.84 -6.73
N LEU A 33 -15.75 5.09 -6.83
CA LEU A 33 -15.21 5.68 -8.05
C LEU A 33 -13.73 5.32 -8.16
N VAL A 34 -13.36 4.59 -9.20
CA VAL A 34 -11.98 4.23 -9.48
C VAL A 34 -11.43 5.10 -10.61
N LEU A 35 -10.45 5.94 -10.28
CA LEU A 35 -9.73 6.75 -11.25
C LEU A 35 -8.48 5.97 -11.68
N CYS A 36 -8.42 5.58 -12.94
CA CYS A 36 -7.33 4.76 -13.48
C CYS A 36 -7.02 5.16 -14.92
N ARG A 37 -5.90 4.68 -15.44
CA ARG A 37 -5.58 4.81 -16.86
C ARG A 37 -6.28 3.69 -17.65
N ALA A 38 -7.04 4.05 -18.67
CA ALA A 38 -7.74 3.07 -19.51
C ALA A 38 -6.75 2.18 -20.30
N ASP A 39 -5.62 2.75 -20.73
CA ASP A 39 -4.55 2.06 -21.48
C ASP A 39 -3.64 1.17 -20.60
N SER A 40 -3.85 1.14 -19.29
CA SER A 40 -3.05 0.30 -18.40
C SER A 40 -3.34 -1.19 -18.63
N PRO A 41 -2.32 -2.04 -18.85
CA PRO A 41 -2.53 -3.49 -18.97
C PRO A 41 -3.12 -4.11 -17.70
N ARG A 42 -3.10 -3.38 -16.58
CA ARG A 42 -3.67 -3.80 -15.31
C ARG A 42 -5.13 -3.34 -15.10
N SER A 43 -5.68 -2.51 -15.99
CA SER A 43 -7.05 -1.97 -15.86
C SER A 43 -8.12 -3.07 -15.84
N GLY A 44 -7.87 -4.19 -16.53
CA GLY A 44 -8.72 -5.38 -16.52
C GLY A 44 -8.79 -6.12 -15.17
N ARG A 45 -7.89 -5.83 -14.21
CA ARG A 45 -7.96 -6.40 -12.86
C ARG A 45 -9.13 -5.83 -12.03
N ILE A 46 -9.53 -4.59 -12.33
CA ILE A 46 -10.61 -3.93 -11.59
C ILE A 46 -11.92 -4.66 -11.90
N PRO A 47 -12.63 -5.18 -10.87
CA PRO A 47 -13.82 -5.99 -11.07
C PRO A 47 -14.93 -5.21 -11.75
N ASP A 48 -15.69 -5.89 -12.61
CA ASP A 48 -16.96 -5.38 -13.09
C ASP A 48 -18.03 -5.67 -12.03
N HIS A 49 -18.42 -4.63 -11.30
CA HIS A 49 -19.33 -4.75 -10.17
C HIS A 49 -20.23 -3.51 -10.06
N PRO A 50 -21.53 -3.64 -9.69
CA PRO A 50 -22.47 -2.50 -9.61
C PRO A 50 -22.01 -1.35 -8.70
N LEU A 51 -21.20 -1.64 -7.66
CA LEU A 51 -20.65 -0.65 -6.74
C LEU A 51 -19.36 0.01 -7.27
N ILE A 52 -18.80 -0.43 -8.40
CA ILE A 52 -17.55 0.09 -8.95
C ILE A 52 -17.81 0.87 -10.23
N LYS A 53 -17.49 2.16 -10.21
CA LYS A 53 -17.50 3.02 -11.39
C LYS A 53 -16.07 3.31 -11.83
N LYS A 54 -15.65 2.76 -12.96
CA LYS A 54 -14.33 3.04 -13.56
C LYS A 54 -14.37 4.30 -14.41
N VAL A 55 -13.36 5.16 -14.26
CA VAL A 55 -13.18 6.37 -15.06
C VAL A 55 -11.75 6.47 -15.53
N ASP A 56 -11.57 6.75 -16.83
CA ASP A 56 -10.25 7.07 -17.39
C ASP A 56 -9.82 8.46 -16.92
N CYS A 57 -8.96 8.47 -15.92
CA CYS A 57 -8.40 9.69 -15.35
C CYS A 57 -6.97 9.38 -14.87
N PRO A 58 -5.96 9.48 -15.75
CA PRO A 58 -4.57 9.37 -15.34
C PRO A 58 -4.15 10.53 -14.43
N LEU A 59 -3.03 10.36 -13.72
CA LEU A 59 -2.59 11.32 -12.69
C LEU A 59 -2.43 12.74 -13.23
N ASP A 60 -1.89 12.90 -14.43
CA ASP A 60 -1.66 14.19 -15.09
C ASP A 60 -2.93 14.90 -15.56
N ARG A 61 -4.07 14.20 -15.57
CA ARG A 61 -5.38 14.77 -15.96
C ARG A 61 -6.31 15.03 -14.79
N MET A 62 -5.94 14.66 -13.56
CA MET A 62 -6.82 14.86 -12.40
C MET A 62 -7.19 16.32 -12.17
N LYS A 63 -6.28 17.25 -12.44
CA LYS A 63 -6.55 18.70 -12.31
C LYS A 63 -7.68 19.19 -13.23
N ASP A 64 -7.76 18.63 -14.44
CA ASP A 64 -8.70 19.04 -15.49
C ASP A 64 -10.00 18.20 -15.49
N TRP A 65 -9.98 17.05 -14.79
CA TRP A 65 -11.15 16.18 -14.71
C TRP A 65 -12.24 16.80 -13.81
N SER A 66 -13.47 16.84 -14.30
CA SER A 66 -14.59 17.38 -13.56
C SER A 66 -15.61 16.31 -13.19
N PRO A 67 -16.04 16.25 -11.91
CA PRO A 67 -17.14 15.39 -11.51
C PRO A 67 -18.44 15.79 -12.22
N ARG A 68 -19.36 14.83 -12.37
CA ARG A 68 -20.72 15.16 -12.82
C ARG A 68 -21.45 15.93 -11.72
N GLU A 69 -22.44 16.71 -12.10
CA GLU A 69 -23.31 17.36 -11.14
C GLU A 69 -23.96 16.32 -10.20
N GLY A 70 -23.88 16.54 -8.90
CA GLY A 70 -24.39 15.61 -7.88
C GLY A 70 -23.43 14.50 -7.46
N ASP A 71 -22.31 14.28 -8.15
CA ASP A 71 -21.28 13.33 -7.69
C ASP A 71 -20.70 13.83 -6.34
N ARG A 72 -20.90 13.06 -5.27
CA ARG A 72 -20.36 13.32 -3.91
C ARG A 72 -19.83 12.05 -3.34
N TYR A 73 -18.67 12.14 -2.72
CA TYR A 73 -17.96 11.01 -2.09
C TYR A 73 -17.49 11.41 -0.70
N ASP A 74 -17.24 10.43 0.14
CA ASP A 74 -16.89 10.64 1.53
C ASP A 74 -15.37 10.74 1.71
N VAL A 75 -14.64 9.80 1.10
CA VAL A 75 -13.20 9.62 1.27
C VAL A 75 -12.51 9.48 -0.08
N PHE A 76 -11.34 10.12 -0.20
CA PHE A 76 -10.42 9.96 -1.32
C PHE A 76 -9.20 9.15 -0.88
N PHE A 77 -9.04 7.92 -1.38
CA PHE A 77 -7.87 7.08 -1.20
C PHE A 77 -6.88 7.29 -2.36
N HIS A 78 -5.73 7.86 -2.07
CA HIS A 78 -4.71 8.17 -3.07
C HIS A 78 -3.51 7.24 -2.98
N PHE A 79 -3.50 6.18 -3.80
CA PHE A 79 -2.42 5.19 -3.85
C PHE A 79 -1.62 5.21 -5.17
N ALA A 80 -2.13 5.91 -6.18
CA ALA A 80 -1.43 6.01 -7.45
C ALA A 80 -0.10 6.77 -7.29
N TRP A 81 0.96 6.24 -7.87
CA TRP A 81 2.30 6.80 -7.85
C TRP A 81 3.12 6.21 -9.00
N GLU A 82 3.86 7.01 -9.73
CA GLU A 82 4.73 6.55 -10.80
C GLU A 82 6.16 6.31 -10.29
N GLY A 83 6.86 5.30 -10.83
CA GLY A 83 8.26 5.04 -10.48
C GLY A 83 8.47 4.51 -9.04
N THR A 84 7.69 3.50 -8.65
CA THR A 84 7.79 2.88 -7.31
C THR A 84 8.91 1.85 -7.17
N THR A 85 9.50 1.41 -8.28
CA THR A 85 10.50 0.30 -8.31
C THR A 85 11.69 0.62 -9.21
N GLY A 86 12.80 -0.06 -8.96
CA GLY A 86 14.01 0.03 -9.79
C GLY A 86 14.60 1.44 -9.83
N GLU A 87 15.24 1.79 -10.94
CA GLU A 87 15.93 3.07 -11.16
C GLU A 87 14.97 4.27 -11.13
N ALA A 88 13.70 4.08 -11.50
CA ALA A 88 12.70 5.12 -11.48
C ALA A 88 12.44 5.71 -10.07
N ARG A 89 12.85 5.00 -9.01
CA ARG A 89 12.83 5.55 -7.64
C ARG A 89 13.77 6.76 -7.47
N ASN A 90 14.79 6.88 -8.31
CA ASN A 90 15.76 7.98 -8.30
C ASN A 90 15.62 8.92 -9.51
N ASP A 91 14.60 8.78 -10.33
CA ASP A 91 14.21 9.78 -11.33
C ASP A 91 13.57 10.99 -10.61
N LEU A 92 14.41 11.95 -10.22
CA LEU A 92 13.96 13.10 -9.42
C LEU A 92 12.86 13.93 -10.10
N PRO A 93 12.91 14.23 -11.41
CA PRO A 93 11.80 14.86 -12.12
C PRO A 93 10.50 14.08 -12.01
N LEU A 94 10.53 12.76 -12.17
CA LEU A 94 9.34 11.90 -12.01
C LEU A 94 8.80 11.95 -10.58
N GLN A 95 9.67 11.82 -9.57
CA GLN A 95 9.26 11.86 -8.19
C GLN A 95 8.67 13.23 -7.80
N THR A 96 9.20 14.33 -8.34
CA THR A 96 8.64 15.67 -8.15
C THR A 96 7.26 15.82 -8.79
N ARG A 97 7.03 15.28 -9.99
CA ARG A 97 5.71 15.29 -10.61
C ARG A 97 4.65 14.57 -9.77
N ASN A 98 5.00 13.46 -9.12
CA ASN A 98 4.07 12.75 -8.23
C ASN A 98 3.61 13.62 -7.04
N VAL A 99 4.45 14.53 -6.54
CA VAL A 99 4.05 15.49 -5.51
C VAL A 99 2.95 16.42 -6.05
N SER A 100 3.14 16.96 -7.26
CA SER A 100 2.13 17.79 -7.92
C SER A 100 0.83 17.01 -8.14
N TYR A 101 0.90 15.78 -8.61
CA TYR A 101 -0.27 14.91 -8.77
C TYR A 101 -1.01 14.63 -7.46
N THR A 102 -0.28 14.54 -6.34
CA THR A 102 -0.91 14.40 -5.02
C THR A 102 -1.68 15.67 -4.64
N LEU A 103 -1.18 16.86 -4.96
CA LEU A 103 -1.91 18.12 -4.74
C LEU A 103 -3.14 18.22 -5.65
N ASP A 104 -3.03 17.83 -6.93
CA ASP A 104 -4.15 17.76 -7.85
C ASP A 104 -5.24 16.78 -7.33
N ALA A 105 -4.83 15.67 -6.69
CA ALA A 105 -5.76 14.72 -6.06
C ALA A 105 -6.48 15.33 -4.86
N VAL A 106 -5.83 16.18 -4.05
CA VAL A 106 -6.48 16.93 -2.95
C VAL A 106 -7.51 17.92 -3.51
N ASP A 107 -7.17 18.64 -4.59
CA ASP A 107 -8.10 19.54 -5.26
C ASP A 107 -9.31 18.81 -5.83
N LEU A 108 -9.08 17.64 -6.42
CA LEU A 108 -10.15 16.79 -6.92
C LEU A 108 -11.02 16.24 -5.78
N ALA A 109 -10.42 15.83 -4.65
CA ALA A 109 -11.16 15.41 -3.47
C ALA A 109 -12.12 16.52 -2.98
N LYS A 110 -11.68 17.78 -2.97
CA LYS A 110 -12.54 18.93 -2.65
C LYS A 110 -13.70 19.08 -3.64
N ARG A 111 -13.43 19.00 -4.94
CA ARG A 111 -14.48 19.10 -5.99
C ARG A 111 -15.49 17.96 -5.90
N LEU A 112 -15.07 16.77 -5.48
CA LEU A 112 -15.90 15.59 -5.23
C LEU A 112 -16.63 15.62 -3.87
N GLY A 113 -16.42 16.69 -3.06
CA GLY A 113 -17.05 16.83 -1.75
C GLY A 113 -16.51 15.89 -0.69
N CYS A 114 -15.35 15.25 -0.90
CA CYS A 114 -14.74 14.39 0.10
C CYS A 114 -14.36 15.19 1.35
N HIS A 115 -14.73 14.66 2.52
CA HIS A 115 -14.35 15.25 3.80
C HIS A 115 -13.05 14.63 4.36
N THR A 116 -12.54 13.55 3.75
CA THR A 116 -11.30 12.88 4.14
C THR A 116 -10.45 12.57 2.92
N PHE A 117 -9.15 12.87 3.02
CA PHE A 117 -8.12 12.47 2.09
C PHE A 117 -7.14 11.54 2.81
N LEU A 118 -6.98 10.32 2.29
CA LEU A 118 -6.04 9.34 2.81
C LEU A 118 -4.99 9.04 1.75
N GLY A 119 -3.74 9.44 2.03
CA GLY A 119 -2.62 9.27 1.13
C GLY A 119 -1.68 8.14 1.52
N ALA A 120 -1.13 7.46 0.50
CA ALA A 120 -0.15 6.41 0.68
C ALA A 120 1.28 6.95 0.71
N GLY A 121 1.85 7.05 1.90
CA GLY A 121 3.27 7.22 2.15
C GLY A 121 4.04 5.88 2.09
N SER A 122 5.26 5.89 2.58
CA SER A 122 6.15 4.73 2.54
C SER A 122 7.14 4.74 3.69
N GLN A 123 7.56 3.55 4.14
CA GLN A 123 8.71 3.42 5.04
C GLN A 123 10.00 4.08 4.47
N ALA A 124 10.09 4.26 3.16
CA ALA A 124 11.23 4.94 2.53
C ALA A 124 11.39 6.42 2.96
N GLU A 125 10.37 7.02 3.57
CA GLU A 125 10.43 8.36 4.17
C GLU A 125 11.37 8.41 5.38
N TYR A 126 11.55 7.29 6.09
CA TYR A 126 12.41 7.20 7.26
C TYR A 126 13.89 7.02 6.92
N GLY A 127 14.21 6.41 5.76
CA GLY A 127 15.54 5.89 5.50
C GLY A 127 15.83 4.65 6.34
N ARG A 128 17.10 4.46 6.75
CA ARG A 128 17.51 3.34 7.61
C ARG A 128 17.43 3.77 9.09
N VAL A 129 16.60 3.08 9.84
CA VAL A 129 16.38 3.32 11.26
C VAL A 129 16.44 2.01 12.02
N GLU A 130 17.01 2.02 13.21
CA GLU A 130 16.96 0.89 14.14
C GLU A 130 15.73 1.03 15.04
N GLY A 131 15.03 -0.08 15.28
CA GLY A 131 13.83 -0.09 16.12
C GLY A 131 12.52 0.07 15.32
N LYS A 132 11.40 0.03 16.06
CA LYS A 132 10.07 0.15 15.46
C LYS A 132 9.81 1.58 14.95
N LEU A 133 9.15 1.65 13.80
CA LEU A 133 8.80 2.90 13.13
C LEU A 133 7.41 3.37 13.55
N ASN A 134 7.29 4.65 13.92
CA ASN A 134 6.04 5.33 14.24
C ASN A 134 6.02 6.75 13.65
N ALA A 135 4.97 7.52 13.95
CA ALA A 135 4.82 8.89 13.46
C ALA A 135 5.96 9.83 13.89
N GLU A 136 6.49 9.63 15.11
CA GLU A 136 7.52 10.47 15.74
C GLU A 136 8.96 10.10 15.31
N THR A 137 9.14 8.94 14.66
CA THR A 137 10.45 8.52 14.15
C THR A 137 10.97 9.55 13.14
N PRO A 138 12.20 10.08 13.32
CA PRO A 138 12.77 11.04 12.40
C PRO A 138 12.84 10.52 10.96
N THR A 139 12.57 11.41 10.01
CA THR A 139 12.58 11.08 8.58
C THR A 139 13.87 11.52 7.91
N HIS A 140 14.59 10.58 7.32
CA HIS A 140 15.84 10.81 6.60
C HIS A 140 15.86 9.98 5.30
N PRO A 141 14.97 10.31 4.30
CA PRO A 141 14.87 9.52 3.07
C PRO A 141 16.18 9.52 2.30
N GLU A 142 16.60 8.33 1.84
CA GLU A 142 17.88 8.09 1.17
C GLU A 142 17.75 7.97 -0.36
N ASN A 143 16.54 8.11 -0.91
CA ASN A 143 16.30 8.03 -2.36
C ASN A 143 15.17 8.99 -2.77
N GLY A 144 15.11 9.30 -4.07
CA GLY A 144 14.14 10.23 -4.64
C GLY A 144 12.69 9.86 -4.35
N TYR A 145 12.36 8.57 -4.34
CA TYR A 145 11.03 8.07 -4.01
C TYR A 145 10.63 8.42 -2.57
N GLY A 146 11.51 8.14 -1.60
CA GLY A 146 11.25 8.47 -0.19
C GLY A 146 11.14 9.98 0.04
N MET A 147 12.02 10.78 -0.62
CA MET A 147 11.94 12.25 -0.58
C MET A 147 10.61 12.74 -1.17
N GLY A 148 10.21 12.21 -2.33
CA GLY A 148 8.94 12.57 -2.97
C GLY A 148 7.73 12.22 -2.10
N LYS A 149 7.70 11.03 -1.47
CA LYS A 149 6.64 10.61 -0.56
C LYS A 149 6.54 11.50 0.67
N LEU A 150 7.66 11.79 1.32
CA LEU A 150 7.70 12.70 2.47
C LEU A 150 7.17 14.09 2.11
N HIS A 151 7.65 14.64 1.00
CA HIS A 151 7.23 15.95 0.50
C HIS A 151 5.72 15.97 0.17
N ALA A 152 5.23 14.94 -0.54
CA ALA A 152 3.81 14.81 -0.85
C ALA A 152 2.94 14.75 0.42
N GLY A 153 3.35 14.00 1.44
CA GLY A 153 2.64 13.91 2.71
C GLY A 153 2.54 15.25 3.43
N GLN A 154 3.66 15.99 3.50
CA GLN A 154 3.70 17.30 4.16
C GLN A 154 2.86 18.34 3.40
N MET A 155 3.00 18.41 2.07
CA MET A 155 2.28 19.41 1.27
C MET A 155 0.79 19.10 1.17
N SER A 156 0.41 17.82 1.00
CA SER A 156 -1.01 17.43 0.96
C SER A 156 -1.72 17.71 2.29
N ARG A 157 -1.01 17.59 3.44
CA ARG A 157 -1.56 17.98 4.74
C ARG A 157 -1.95 19.47 4.76
N MET A 158 -1.02 20.36 4.38
CA MET A 158 -1.29 21.79 4.29
C MET A 158 -2.41 22.10 3.29
N ALA A 159 -2.41 21.43 2.13
CA ALA A 159 -3.44 21.61 1.12
C ALA A 159 -4.82 21.17 1.62
N CYS A 160 -4.93 20.09 2.36
CA CYS A 160 -6.17 19.62 2.98
C CYS A 160 -6.67 20.58 4.06
N GLU A 161 -5.78 21.07 4.94
CA GLU A 161 -6.12 22.09 5.96
C GLU A 161 -6.75 23.33 5.33
N GLN A 162 -6.14 23.89 4.27
CA GLN A 162 -6.66 25.04 3.54
C GLN A 162 -8.06 24.82 2.92
N ARG A 163 -8.42 23.54 2.67
CA ARG A 163 -9.68 23.15 2.01
C ARG A 163 -10.72 22.59 2.99
N GLY A 164 -10.38 22.49 4.27
CA GLY A 164 -11.22 21.90 5.30
C GLY A 164 -11.49 20.40 5.07
N ILE A 165 -10.47 19.68 4.61
CA ILE A 165 -10.48 18.22 4.40
C ILE A 165 -9.62 17.56 5.48
N ARG A 166 -10.13 16.55 6.16
CA ARG A 166 -9.35 15.73 7.10
C ARG A 166 -8.26 15.00 6.34
N HIS A 167 -7.00 15.15 6.77
CA HIS A 167 -5.84 14.53 6.14
C HIS A 167 -5.33 13.35 6.97
N ILE A 168 -5.09 12.20 6.31
CA ILE A 168 -4.46 11.02 6.90
C ILE A 168 -3.34 10.57 5.98
N TRP A 169 -2.15 10.35 6.55
CA TRP A 169 -1.00 9.86 5.80
C TRP A 169 -0.55 8.50 6.34
N THR A 170 -0.44 7.50 5.44
CA THR A 170 -0.07 6.15 5.84
C THR A 170 1.33 5.82 5.36
N ARG A 171 2.29 5.61 6.27
CA ARG A 171 3.62 5.12 5.94
C ARG A 171 3.58 3.60 5.89
N ILE A 172 3.42 3.09 4.68
CA ILE A 172 3.23 1.67 4.42
C ILE A 172 4.59 0.97 4.41
N LEU A 173 4.71 -0.11 5.19
CA LEU A 173 5.89 -0.98 5.23
C LEU A 173 5.76 -2.08 4.15
N SER A 174 6.00 -3.33 4.49
CA SER A 174 5.96 -4.44 3.54
C SER A 174 4.60 -5.12 3.53
N VAL A 175 3.77 -4.76 2.55
CA VAL A 175 2.50 -5.42 2.29
C VAL A 175 2.68 -6.48 1.22
N TYR A 176 2.10 -7.67 1.44
CA TYR A 176 2.11 -8.80 0.51
C TYR A 176 0.71 -9.36 0.29
N GLY A 177 0.50 -10.08 -0.80
CA GLY A 177 -0.77 -10.75 -1.10
C GLY A 177 -1.07 -10.82 -2.58
N PRO A 178 -2.32 -11.16 -2.95
CA PRO A 178 -2.79 -11.16 -4.33
C PRO A 178 -2.48 -9.83 -5.06
N PHE A 179 -2.16 -9.91 -6.34
CA PHE A 179 -1.82 -8.77 -7.21
C PHE A 179 -0.52 -8.01 -6.84
N ASP A 180 0.27 -8.50 -5.88
CA ASP A 180 1.59 -7.92 -5.61
C ASP A 180 2.52 -8.10 -6.81
N THR A 181 3.59 -7.29 -6.84
CA THR A 181 4.55 -7.33 -7.95
C THR A 181 5.30 -8.66 -7.99
N GLU A 182 5.47 -9.20 -9.18
CA GLU A 182 6.21 -10.46 -9.41
C GLU A 182 7.64 -10.43 -8.89
N ARG A 183 8.22 -9.24 -8.78
CA ARG A 183 9.60 -9.03 -8.30
C ARG A 183 9.70 -8.89 -6.78
N SER A 184 8.58 -8.88 -6.06
CA SER A 184 8.64 -8.88 -4.58
C SER A 184 9.25 -10.19 -4.08
N LEU A 185 9.87 -10.15 -2.89
CA LEU A 185 10.45 -11.35 -2.30
C LEU A 185 9.39 -12.46 -2.16
N VAL A 186 8.21 -12.10 -1.67
CA VAL A 186 7.12 -13.08 -1.46
C VAL A 186 6.73 -13.72 -2.79
N MET A 187 6.33 -12.93 -3.80
CA MET A 187 5.83 -13.48 -5.07
C MET A 187 6.91 -14.25 -5.84
N SER A 188 8.14 -13.73 -5.89
CA SER A 188 9.25 -14.42 -6.59
C SER A 188 9.63 -15.73 -5.90
N THR A 189 9.63 -15.78 -4.56
CA THR A 189 9.90 -17.00 -3.79
C THR A 189 8.80 -18.04 -4.01
N LEU A 190 7.53 -17.64 -3.91
CA LEU A 190 6.39 -18.55 -4.13
C LEU A 190 6.39 -19.15 -5.54
N ARG A 191 6.67 -18.34 -6.58
CA ARG A 191 6.74 -18.83 -7.97
C ARG A 191 7.84 -19.86 -8.16
N LYS A 192 9.04 -19.59 -7.66
CA LYS A 192 10.16 -20.53 -7.73
C LYS A 192 9.83 -21.84 -7.04
N LEU A 193 9.35 -21.77 -5.79
CA LEU A 193 8.97 -22.96 -5.04
C LEU A 193 7.92 -23.81 -5.77
N ARG A 194 6.91 -23.19 -6.36
CA ARG A 194 5.85 -23.87 -7.13
C ARG A 194 6.35 -24.46 -8.44
N ALA A 195 7.37 -23.84 -9.05
CA ALA A 195 8.02 -24.37 -10.24
C ALA A 195 9.03 -25.50 -9.91
N GLY A 196 9.21 -25.88 -8.62
CA GLY A 196 10.21 -26.85 -8.20
C GLY A 196 11.65 -26.31 -8.23
N GLU A 197 11.81 -24.99 -8.34
CA GLU A 197 13.10 -24.32 -8.30
C GLU A 197 13.51 -24.02 -6.86
N VAL A 198 14.83 -23.95 -6.60
CA VAL A 198 15.39 -23.58 -5.30
C VAL A 198 15.60 -22.07 -5.23
N PRO A 199 14.79 -21.30 -4.46
CA PRO A 199 15.00 -19.88 -4.29
C PRO A 199 16.33 -19.59 -3.63
N GLN A 200 17.16 -18.74 -4.27
CA GLN A 200 18.40 -18.24 -3.68
C GLN A 200 18.11 -16.98 -2.88
N CYS A 201 18.52 -16.96 -1.63
CA CYS A 201 18.26 -15.87 -0.69
C CYS A 201 19.55 -15.44 0.02
N THR A 202 19.52 -14.25 0.64
CA THR A 202 20.54 -13.86 1.63
C THR A 202 20.43 -14.76 2.87
N ALA A 203 21.28 -14.55 3.87
CA ALA A 203 21.19 -15.33 5.12
C ALA A 203 19.84 -15.14 5.87
N GLY A 204 19.06 -14.11 5.50
CA GLY A 204 17.73 -13.87 6.06
C GLY A 204 17.73 -13.44 7.53
N GLU A 205 18.82 -12.84 8.00
CA GLU A 205 18.99 -12.40 9.39
C GLU A 205 18.32 -11.08 9.69
N GLN A 206 18.01 -10.28 8.63
CA GLN A 206 17.32 -9.01 8.80
C GLN A 206 15.94 -9.23 9.44
N ILE A 207 15.63 -8.37 10.40
CA ILE A 207 14.31 -8.31 11.02
C ILE A 207 13.34 -7.61 10.08
N TRP A 208 12.22 -8.27 9.81
CA TRP A 208 11.24 -7.77 8.87
C TRP A 208 9.82 -7.85 9.43
N ASP A 209 8.93 -7.11 8.82
CA ASP A 209 7.52 -7.02 9.23
C ASP A 209 6.65 -7.04 7.98
N TYR A 210 5.88 -8.11 7.82
CA TYR A 210 4.93 -8.27 6.71
C TYR A 210 3.49 -8.10 7.16
N LEU A 211 2.71 -7.35 6.39
CA LEU A 211 1.27 -7.18 6.56
C LEU A 211 0.54 -7.78 5.35
N TYR A 212 -0.48 -8.63 5.59
CA TYR A 212 -1.32 -9.13 4.52
C TYR A 212 -2.16 -8.00 3.90
N SER A 213 -2.33 -8.01 2.57
CA SER A 213 -3.04 -6.95 1.85
C SER A 213 -4.50 -6.76 2.28
N GLY A 214 -5.16 -7.85 2.70
CA GLY A 214 -6.52 -7.79 3.28
C GLY A 214 -6.56 -7.03 4.60
N ASP A 215 -5.59 -7.25 5.49
CA ASP A 215 -5.46 -6.50 6.74
C ASP A 215 -5.08 -5.03 6.47
N ALA A 216 -4.21 -4.77 5.47
CA ALA A 216 -3.92 -3.41 5.05
C ALA A 216 -5.18 -2.67 4.59
N ALA A 217 -6.06 -3.32 3.82
CA ALA A 217 -7.33 -2.75 3.41
C ALA A 217 -8.25 -2.46 4.62
N GLY A 218 -8.32 -3.38 5.58
CA GLY A 218 -9.06 -3.18 6.84
C GLY A 218 -8.56 -1.97 7.62
N ALA A 219 -7.24 -1.83 7.77
CA ALA A 219 -6.60 -0.68 8.42
C ALA A 219 -6.93 0.65 7.73
N LEU A 220 -6.86 0.68 6.38
CA LEU A 220 -7.16 1.87 5.59
C LEU A 220 -8.62 2.32 5.75
N ILE A 221 -9.56 1.37 5.78
CA ILE A 221 -10.98 1.68 6.01
C ILE A 221 -11.19 2.18 7.44
N ALA A 222 -10.60 1.52 8.45
CA ALA A 222 -10.69 1.96 9.84
C ALA A 222 -10.11 3.37 10.04
N LEU A 223 -8.98 3.70 9.38
CA LEU A 223 -8.42 5.04 9.37
C LEU A 223 -9.33 6.06 8.68
N ALA A 224 -9.95 5.69 7.57
CA ALA A 224 -10.90 6.57 6.88
C ALA A 224 -12.12 6.90 7.76
N GLU A 225 -12.57 5.96 8.60
CA GLU A 225 -13.69 6.14 9.51
C GLU A 225 -13.29 6.90 10.79
N SER A 226 -12.15 6.56 11.43
CA SER A 226 -11.81 6.99 12.80
C SER A 226 -10.43 7.66 12.95
N GLY A 227 -9.60 7.69 11.90
CA GLY A 227 -8.26 8.29 11.97
C GLY A 227 -8.30 9.79 12.32
N ARG A 228 -7.31 10.27 13.07
CA ARG A 228 -7.20 11.69 13.44
C ARG A 228 -6.83 12.57 12.24
N ASP A 229 -7.34 13.80 12.23
CA ASP A 229 -6.89 14.80 11.27
C ASP A 229 -5.41 15.13 11.45
N GLY A 230 -4.68 15.19 10.34
CA GLY A 230 -3.22 15.35 10.32
C GLY A 230 -2.46 14.11 10.83
N GLY A 231 -3.14 12.99 11.09
CA GLY A 231 -2.54 11.76 11.60
C GLY A 231 -1.60 11.10 10.58
N ILE A 232 -0.45 10.64 11.08
CA ILE A 232 0.50 9.80 10.36
C ILE A 232 0.48 8.42 11.00
N TYR A 233 0.30 7.36 10.20
CA TYR A 233 0.18 5.99 10.71
C TYR A 233 1.11 5.06 9.96
N CYS A 234 1.90 4.27 10.68
CA CYS A 234 2.64 3.16 10.11
C CYS A 234 1.70 1.96 9.86
N LEU A 235 1.78 1.37 8.68
CA LEU A 235 1.06 0.15 8.32
C LEU A 235 2.05 -1.01 8.14
N GLY A 236 1.99 -1.97 9.04
CA GLY A 236 2.79 -3.19 9.07
C GLY A 236 2.09 -4.26 9.88
N GLY A 237 2.73 -5.40 10.10
CA GLY A 237 2.21 -6.48 10.96
C GLY A 237 2.47 -6.26 12.45
N GLY A 238 3.41 -5.36 12.80
CA GLY A 238 3.81 -5.04 14.17
C GLY A 238 4.68 -6.11 14.86
N CYS A 239 5.01 -7.19 14.15
CA CYS A 239 5.76 -8.34 14.67
C CYS A 239 7.15 -8.43 14.05
N PRO A 240 8.22 -8.04 14.78
CA PRO A 240 9.59 -8.16 14.28
C PRO A 240 9.99 -9.64 14.18
N THR A 241 10.22 -10.13 12.97
CA THR A 241 10.53 -11.55 12.69
C THR A 241 11.73 -11.64 11.77
N PRO A 242 12.70 -12.55 12.00
CA PRO A 242 13.79 -12.79 11.06
C PRO A 242 13.25 -13.17 9.67
N LEU A 243 13.79 -12.57 8.61
CA LEU A 243 13.29 -12.80 7.25
C LEU A 243 13.34 -14.26 6.83
N LYS A 244 14.35 -15.02 7.31
CA LYS A 244 14.44 -16.47 7.07
C LYS A 244 13.21 -17.24 7.55
N ASP A 245 12.57 -16.80 8.64
CA ASP A 245 11.39 -17.50 9.19
C ASP A 245 10.17 -17.30 8.26
N TYR A 246 10.04 -16.11 7.66
CA TYR A 246 9.06 -15.89 6.60
C TYR A 246 9.34 -16.72 5.33
N ILE A 247 10.62 -16.87 4.95
CA ILE A 247 11.02 -17.69 3.80
C ILE A 247 10.70 -19.17 4.06
N PHE A 248 10.97 -19.68 5.25
CA PHE A 248 10.59 -21.05 5.61
C PHE A 248 9.07 -21.24 5.67
N ALA A 249 8.32 -20.27 6.18
CA ALA A 249 6.86 -20.32 6.17
C ALA A 249 6.29 -20.36 4.75
N MET A 250 6.87 -19.61 3.80
CA MET A 250 6.50 -19.71 2.38
C MET A 250 6.77 -21.09 1.81
N ARG A 251 7.95 -21.66 2.08
CA ARG A 251 8.31 -23.04 1.64
C ARG A 251 7.33 -24.07 2.19
N GLU A 252 7.03 -24.03 3.49
CA GLU A 252 6.12 -24.99 4.12
C GLU A 252 4.71 -24.97 3.53
N VAL A 253 4.24 -23.80 3.07
CA VAL A 253 2.92 -23.67 2.45
C VAL A 253 2.93 -24.02 0.95
N ALA A 254 3.91 -23.51 0.21
CA ALA A 254 3.91 -23.62 -1.26
C ALA A 254 4.58 -24.91 -1.78
N ALA A 255 5.58 -25.43 -1.05
CA ALA A 255 6.34 -26.64 -1.42
C ALA A 255 6.94 -27.29 -0.14
N PRO A 256 6.16 -28.08 0.64
CA PRO A 256 6.61 -28.61 1.92
C PRO A 256 7.93 -29.44 1.83
N ASN A 257 8.15 -30.12 0.70
CA ASN A 257 9.35 -30.90 0.40
C ASN A 257 10.40 -30.13 -0.41
N GLY A 258 10.14 -28.85 -0.70
CA GLY A 258 11.05 -28.01 -1.46
C GLY A 258 12.25 -27.53 -0.64
N GLU A 259 13.29 -27.07 -1.31
CA GLU A 259 14.49 -26.52 -0.71
C GLU A 259 14.53 -24.99 -0.86
N VAL A 260 15.32 -24.35 0.01
CA VAL A 260 15.65 -22.91 -0.06
C VAL A 260 17.15 -22.77 0.21
N ALA A 261 17.86 -22.05 -0.65
CA ALA A 261 19.27 -21.77 -0.49
C ALA A 261 19.48 -20.44 0.26
N LEU A 262 19.48 -20.50 1.61
CA LEU A 262 19.84 -19.34 2.44
C LEU A 262 21.35 -19.08 2.37
N GLY A 263 21.75 -17.79 2.36
CA GLY A 263 23.16 -17.39 2.28
C GLY A 263 23.78 -17.53 0.88
N ALA A 264 23.02 -17.96 -0.13
CA ALA A 264 23.47 -18.06 -1.50
C ALA A 264 23.72 -16.69 -2.16
N LEU A 265 23.08 -15.65 -1.66
CA LEU A 265 23.28 -14.27 -2.12
C LEU A 265 23.88 -13.42 -1.00
N PRO A 266 24.82 -12.52 -1.34
CA PRO A 266 25.31 -11.53 -0.37
C PRO A 266 24.23 -10.47 -0.10
N TYR A 267 24.33 -9.80 1.05
CA TYR A 267 23.56 -8.58 1.29
C TYR A 267 23.99 -7.47 0.34
N ALA A 268 23.01 -6.71 -0.16
CA ALA A 268 23.30 -5.53 -0.94
C ALA A 268 23.95 -4.44 -0.06
N GLN A 269 24.78 -3.60 -0.67
CA GLN A 269 25.31 -2.44 0.03
C GLN A 269 24.14 -1.54 0.51
N GLY A 270 24.14 -1.19 1.79
CA GLY A 270 23.06 -0.38 2.38
C GLY A 270 21.75 -1.14 2.61
N GLN A 271 21.82 -2.49 2.67
CA GLN A 271 20.65 -3.31 3.00
C GLN A 271 19.99 -2.85 4.29
N VAL A 272 18.66 -2.65 4.26
CA VAL A 272 17.86 -2.43 5.47
C VAL A 272 17.87 -3.70 6.30
N MET A 273 18.40 -3.65 7.53
CA MET A 273 18.50 -4.80 8.42
C MET A 273 17.40 -4.87 9.47
N TYR A 274 16.65 -3.79 9.65
CA TYR A 274 15.52 -3.76 10.56
C TYR A 274 14.36 -2.96 9.94
N LEU A 275 13.17 -3.56 9.90
CA LEU A 275 11.95 -2.93 9.45
C LEU A 275 10.77 -3.50 10.25
N CYS A 276 10.14 -2.70 11.09
CA CYS A 276 8.96 -3.09 11.86
C CYS A 276 8.12 -1.86 12.20
N ALA A 277 6.80 -1.96 12.07
CA ALA A 277 5.86 -0.92 12.46
C ALA A 277 5.55 -0.96 13.96
N ASP A 278 5.44 0.21 14.57
CA ASP A 278 4.70 0.40 15.82
C ASP A 278 3.25 0.73 15.45
N LEU A 279 2.33 -0.13 15.85
CA LEU A 279 0.90 0.00 15.54
C LEU A 279 0.11 0.71 16.64
N SER A 280 0.76 1.19 17.71
CA SER A 280 0.10 1.75 18.89
C SER A 280 -0.86 2.89 18.54
N ASP A 281 -0.45 3.82 17.68
CA ASP A 281 -1.28 4.94 17.23
C ASP A 281 -2.48 4.46 16.39
N LEU A 282 -2.24 3.53 15.46
CA LEU A 282 -3.30 2.93 14.64
C LEU A 282 -4.35 2.24 15.51
N THR A 283 -3.90 1.37 16.42
CA THR A 283 -4.80 0.62 17.32
C THR A 283 -5.56 1.55 18.26
N ARG A 284 -4.86 2.54 18.84
CA ARG A 284 -5.50 3.51 19.77
C ARG A 284 -6.62 4.29 19.09
N ASP A 285 -6.37 4.79 17.88
CA ASP A 285 -7.29 5.71 17.20
C ASP A 285 -8.42 5.00 16.45
N THR A 286 -8.23 3.72 16.08
CA THR A 286 -9.18 2.98 15.24
C THR A 286 -9.66 1.65 15.82
N GLY A 287 -9.03 1.14 16.87
CA GLY A 287 -9.25 -0.22 17.36
C GLY A 287 -8.71 -1.32 16.43
N PHE A 288 -8.10 -0.97 15.30
CA PHE A 288 -7.62 -1.96 14.34
C PHE A 288 -6.38 -2.70 14.86
N VAL A 289 -6.39 -4.02 14.64
CA VAL A 289 -5.25 -4.93 14.84
C VAL A 289 -5.20 -5.89 13.66
N PRO A 290 -4.03 -6.19 13.06
CA PRO A 290 -3.90 -7.22 12.04
C PRO A 290 -4.36 -8.58 12.58
N THR A 291 -5.15 -9.31 11.78
CA THR A 291 -5.76 -10.58 12.19
C THR A 291 -5.30 -11.77 11.36
N THR A 292 -4.64 -11.54 10.22
CA THR A 292 -4.21 -12.60 9.31
C THR A 292 -2.77 -13.02 9.62
N PRO A 293 -2.52 -14.21 10.21
CA PRO A 293 -1.18 -14.72 10.39
C PRO A 293 -0.48 -14.88 9.04
N PHE A 294 0.85 -14.69 8.98
CA PHE A 294 1.60 -14.72 7.72
C PHE A 294 1.35 -16.01 6.91
N ARG A 295 1.38 -17.18 7.56
CA ARG A 295 1.11 -18.48 6.88
C ARG A 295 -0.27 -18.51 6.24
N GLU A 296 -1.27 -17.92 6.87
CA GLU A 296 -2.63 -17.86 6.31
C GLU A 296 -2.70 -16.91 5.11
N GLY A 297 -2.08 -15.74 5.20
CA GLY A 297 -1.98 -14.83 4.06
C GLY A 297 -1.22 -15.46 2.87
N ILE A 298 -0.19 -16.28 3.13
CA ILE A 298 0.49 -17.06 2.09
C ILE A 298 -0.43 -18.11 1.47
N ARG A 299 -1.22 -18.87 2.25
CA ARG A 299 -2.22 -19.82 1.68
C ARG A 299 -3.20 -19.11 0.75
N GLN A 300 -3.73 -17.97 1.18
CA GLN A 300 -4.65 -17.16 0.36
C GLN A 300 -3.97 -16.65 -0.92
N THR A 301 -2.72 -16.24 -0.83
CA THR A 301 -1.91 -15.79 -1.98
C THR A 301 -1.67 -16.93 -2.97
N VAL A 302 -1.28 -18.12 -2.49
CA VAL A 302 -1.10 -19.33 -3.33
C VAL A 302 -2.40 -19.72 -3.97
N ALA A 303 -3.51 -19.77 -3.23
CA ALA A 303 -4.82 -20.07 -3.79
C ALA A 303 -5.28 -19.07 -4.87
N TRP A 304 -4.87 -17.80 -4.73
CA TRP A 304 -5.09 -16.80 -5.78
C TRP A 304 -4.20 -17.07 -7.01
N MET A 305 -2.92 -17.43 -6.83
CA MET A 305 -2.04 -17.81 -7.94
C MET A 305 -2.60 -19.01 -8.71
N ASP A 306 -3.12 -20.03 -8.01
CA ASP A 306 -3.73 -21.23 -8.64
C ASP A 306 -4.90 -20.90 -9.56
N ARG A 307 -5.66 -19.84 -9.24
CA ARG A 307 -6.83 -19.43 -10.05
C ARG A 307 -6.47 -18.49 -11.20
N ASN A 308 -5.34 -17.78 -11.14
CA ASN A 308 -5.03 -16.69 -12.07
C ASN A 308 -3.77 -16.90 -12.92
N GLU A 309 -3.00 -17.94 -12.65
CA GLU A 309 -1.72 -18.23 -13.34
C GLU A 309 -1.76 -19.61 -14.03
N GLN A 310 -2.96 -20.10 -14.40
CA GLN A 310 -3.14 -21.31 -15.22
C GLN A 310 -2.91 -21.04 -16.71
#